data_49e4bd7e9fd17513bb39e3f4b3f00bd3
#
_entry.id   49e4bd7e9fd17513bb39e3f4b3f00bd3
#
_cell.length_a   1.000
_cell.length_b   1.000
_cell.length_c   1.000
_cell.angle_alpha   90.00
_cell.angle_beta   90.00
_cell.angle_gamma   90.00
#
_symmetry.space_group_name_H-M   'P 1'
#
loop_
_entity.id
_entity.type
_entity.pdbx_description
1 polymer ?
#
loop_
_entity_poly.entity_id
_entity_poly.type
_entity_poly.pdbx_seq_one_letter_code
_entity_poly.pdbx_strand_id
1 'polypeptide(L)'
;MRSDALEGGLSSLNVVFCSASVGCGHTRASVAVHDALRARGQLAGATFVEALEHAPGWFAGFYRDGYLRAIRHAPRVVGAIYDRTDVPRRDRRPLGSMLDRSEDRILRRFREHLAFTSADVVVSTHFMTTAVLGRMRQRGDLRASLVTVVTDEHPHSVWLHRGCDLTCVASAAARTTAIAGGIDPARVEATGIPIDPKFCMSSPVPFATGESRTPMVLVAGGGHGLGEVEQVVRSMLDSPMRAIVVVVCGKNAELERAMRAIAEARPADAPVELRVLGYTNVMHELMAAADVMVGKPGGLSTTEARAVGLPMVLLRPIPGQEERNADMLVGLGAAVRADRARDAGSIVAGILADPARHWRMRAAASASGRPRAAFDIATRIGALARAGNASDGDRILGRIGA
;
A
#
# COMPACT_ATOMS: atom_id res chain seq x y z
N MET A 1 25.60 34.48 21.40
CA MET A 1 26.09 33.28 22.12
C MET A 1 24.90 32.46 22.61
N ARG A 2 24.92 31.15 22.32
CA ARG A 2 23.94 30.11 22.67
C ARG A 2 22.74 29.98 21.74
N SER A 3 23.01 29.38 20.59
CA SER A 3 22.03 28.72 19.73
C SER A 3 22.56 27.31 19.36
N ASP A 4 22.97 26.50 20.35
CA ASP A 4 23.54 25.16 20.15
C ASP A 4 22.99 24.22 21.22
N ALA A 5 21.73 23.81 21.11
CA ALA A 5 21.21 22.79 22.02
C ALA A 5 19.94 22.09 21.49
N LEU A 6 19.82 21.76 20.20
CA LEU A 6 18.75 20.86 19.69
C LEU A 6 19.22 19.96 18.52
N GLU A 7 20.51 19.79 18.29
CA GLU A 7 21.05 18.70 17.47
C GLU A 7 21.40 17.48 18.33
N GLY A 8 20.39 16.82 18.86
CA GLY A 8 20.53 15.42 19.24
C GLY A 8 20.77 14.64 17.96
N GLY A 9 22.05 14.30 17.67
CA GLY A 9 22.49 13.63 16.45
C GLY A 9 21.56 12.47 16.10
N LEU A 10 20.94 12.53 14.93
CA LEU A 10 20.13 11.45 14.38
C LEU A 10 21.06 10.26 14.20
N SER A 11 20.98 9.24 15.07
CA SER A 11 21.75 8.01 14.90
C SER A 11 21.33 7.38 13.57
N SER A 12 22.31 7.22 12.68
CA SER A 12 22.11 6.54 11.40
C SER A 12 21.86 5.05 11.64
N LEU A 13 20.84 4.48 11.04
CA LEU A 13 20.36 3.11 11.27
C LEU A 13 20.70 2.19 10.10
N ASN A 14 21.05 0.95 10.40
CA ASN A 14 21.06 -0.14 9.44
C ASN A 14 19.69 -0.81 9.46
N VAL A 15 18.95 -0.74 8.34
CA VAL A 15 17.57 -1.21 8.26
C VAL A 15 17.45 -2.33 7.22
N VAL A 16 16.83 -3.43 7.60
CA VAL A 16 16.47 -4.52 6.68
C VAL A 16 14.97 -4.44 6.41
N PHE A 17 14.61 -4.34 5.13
CA PHE A 17 13.24 -4.35 4.64
C PHE A 17 12.87 -5.74 4.14
N CYS A 18 11.85 -6.37 4.71
CA CYS A 18 11.38 -7.69 4.34
C CYS A 18 10.01 -7.62 3.69
N SER A 19 9.88 -8.21 2.49
CA SER A 19 8.62 -8.31 1.77
C SER A 19 8.43 -9.69 1.14
N ALA A 20 7.23 -9.95 0.60
CA ALA A 20 6.96 -11.08 -0.27
C ALA A 20 6.18 -10.59 -1.49
N SER A 21 6.76 -10.78 -2.68
CA SER A 21 6.27 -10.20 -3.92
C SER A 21 5.10 -11.00 -4.50
N VAL A 22 3.88 -10.68 -4.03
CA VAL A 22 2.63 -11.06 -4.69
C VAL A 22 1.90 -9.77 -5.07
N GLY A 23 2.44 -9.08 -6.08
CA GLY A 23 2.03 -7.73 -6.47
C GLY A 23 3.05 -6.67 -6.04
N CYS A 24 2.87 -5.43 -6.53
CA CYS A 24 3.85 -4.36 -6.32
C CYS A 24 3.66 -3.60 -4.99
N GLY A 25 2.53 -3.80 -4.28
CA GLY A 25 2.13 -2.98 -3.15
C GLY A 25 3.10 -3.04 -1.98
N HIS A 26 3.41 -4.23 -1.51
CA HIS A 26 4.28 -4.45 -0.35
C HIS A 26 5.70 -3.91 -0.57
N THR A 27 6.28 -4.17 -1.75
CA THR A 27 7.61 -3.67 -2.11
C THR A 27 7.63 -2.15 -2.21
N ARG A 28 6.59 -1.53 -2.81
CA ARG A 28 6.50 -0.06 -2.89
C ARG A 28 6.35 0.58 -1.51
N ALA A 29 5.62 -0.05 -0.60
CA ALA A 29 5.51 0.39 0.79
C ALA A 29 6.87 0.35 1.52
N SER A 30 7.68 -0.71 1.31
CA SER A 30 9.06 -0.78 1.82
C SER A 30 9.93 0.34 1.26
N VAL A 31 9.88 0.58 -0.04
CA VAL A 31 10.63 1.65 -0.71
C VAL A 31 10.20 3.03 -0.18
N ALA A 32 8.91 3.26 0.03
CA ALA A 32 8.42 4.52 0.57
C ALA A 32 8.97 4.82 1.97
N VAL A 33 9.02 3.82 2.85
CA VAL A 33 9.62 3.97 4.19
C VAL A 33 11.12 4.19 4.11
N HIS A 34 11.82 3.44 3.23
CA HIS A 34 13.25 3.64 2.96
C HIS A 34 13.53 5.08 2.51
N ASP A 35 12.79 5.59 1.54
CA ASP A 35 13.01 6.93 0.99
C ASP A 35 12.71 8.03 2.03
N ALA A 36 11.72 7.81 2.89
CA ALA A 36 11.44 8.71 4.01
C ALA A 36 12.56 8.71 5.06
N LEU A 37 13.12 7.54 5.42
CA LEU A 37 14.28 7.43 6.33
C LEU A 37 15.51 8.12 5.72
N ARG A 38 15.77 7.89 4.44
CA ARG A 38 16.86 8.52 3.70
C ARG A 38 16.72 10.04 3.66
N ALA A 39 15.54 10.54 3.32
CA ALA A 39 15.23 11.97 3.28
C ALA A 39 15.41 12.67 4.63
N ARG A 40 15.26 11.92 5.74
CA ARG A 40 15.49 12.40 7.11
C ARG A 40 16.94 12.25 7.59
N GLY A 41 17.84 11.72 6.78
CA GLY A 41 19.22 11.43 7.19
C GLY A 41 19.36 10.37 8.29
N GLN A 42 18.36 9.49 8.45
CA GLN A 42 18.30 8.45 9.49
C GLN A 42 18.87 7.09 9.04
N LEU A 43 19.37 6.97 7.81
CA LEU A 43 19.77 5.70 7.22
C LEU A 43 21.29 5.64 7.03
N ALA A 44 21.95 4.69 7.72
CA ALA A 44 23.36 4.33 7.47
C ALA A 44 23.47 3.29 6.36
N GLY A 45 22.59 2.28 6.38
CA GLY A 45 22.52 1.23 5.39
C GLY A 45 21.12 0.65 5.26
N ALA A 46 20.80 0.15 4.06
CA ALA A 46 19.53 -0.51 3.80
C ALA A 46 19.75 -1.80 3.00
N THR A 47 19.06 -2.85 3.39
CA THR A 47 19.01 -4.13 2.66
C THR A 47 17.54 -4.51 2.42
N PHE A 48 17.21 -4.90 1.19
CA PHE A 48 15.89 -5.43 0.85
C PHE A 48 15.96 -6.94 0.70
N VAL A 49 15.11 -7.65 1.40
CA VAL A 49 15.05 -9.12 1.41
C VAL A 49 13.66 -9.56 0.95
N GLU A 50 13.64 -10.28 -0.16
CA GLU A 50 12.45 -10.91 -0.72
C GLU A 50 12.31 -12.33 -0.18
N ALA A 51 11.32 -12.57 0.69
CA ALA A 51 11.18 -13.84 1.40
C ALA A 51 11.00 -15.05 0.47
N LEU A 52 10.33 -14.86 -0.68
CA LEU A 52 10.10 -15.94 -1.64
C LEU A 52 11.36 -16.38 -2.39
N GLU A 53 12.41 -15.55 -2.45
CA GLU A 53 13.72 -15.92 -3.01
C GLU A 53 14.46 -16.93 -2.09
N HIS A 54 14.13 -16.91 -0.80
CA HIS A 54 14.67 -17.84 0.20
C HIS A 54 13.77 -19.05 0.42
N ALA A 55 12.62 -19.15 -0.26
CA ALA A 55 11.71 -20.28 -0.20
C ALA A 55 12.07 -21.33 -1.26
N PRO A 56 11.65 -22.60 -1.07
CA PRO A 56 11.76 -23.60 -2.13
C PRO A 56 11.03 -23.14 -3.40
N GLY A 57 11.62 -23.39 -4.58
CA GLY A 57 11.10 -22.91 -5.86
C GLY A 57 9.65 -23.31 -6.14
N TRP A 58 9.27 -24.55 -5.75
CA TRP A 58 7.89 -25.04 -5.87
C TRP A 58 6.89 -24.19 -5.06
N PHE A 59 7.31 -23.75 -3.84
CA PHE A 59 6.47 -22.92 -2.99
C PHE A 59 6.33 -21.50 -3.54
N ALA A 60 7.45 -20.90 -3.98
CA ALA A 60 7.44 -19.54 -4.56
C ALA A 60 6.55 -19.49 -5.82
N GLY A 61 6.64 -20.49 -6.70
CA GLY A 61 5.78 -20.62 -7.87
C GLY A 61 4.31 -20.84 -7.50
N PHE A 62 4.03 -21.78 -6.59
CA PHE A 62 2.67 -22.02 -6.12
C PHE A 62 2.05 -20.78 -5.47
N TYR A 63 2.82 -20.05 -4.65
CA TYR A 63 2.34 -18.88 -3.94
C TYR A 63 2.01 -17.73 -4.89
N ARG A 64 2.89 -17.43 -5.87
CA ARG A 64 2.66 -16.38 -6.88
C ARG A 64 1.54 -16.76 -7.86
N ASP A 65 1.71 -17.88 -8.53
CA ASP A 65 0.81 -18.30 -9.62
C ASP A 65 -0.51 -18.85 -9.09
N GLY A 66 -0.46 -19.56 -7.96
CA GLY A 66 -1.64 -20.14 -7.32
C GLY A 66 -2.61 -19.06 -6.84
N TYR A 67 -2.09 -18.01 -6.19
CA TYR A 67 -2.90 -16.86 -5.76
C TYR A 67 -3.55 -16.13 -6.95
N LEU A 68 -2.78 -15.84 -7.99
CA LEU A 68 -3.30 -15.17 -9.19
C LEU A 68 -4.33 -16.03 -9.94
N ARG A 69 -4.10 -17.35 -10.04
CA ARG A 69 -5.07 -18.30 -10.62
C ARG A 69 -6.34 -18.39 -9.78
N ALA A 70 -6.21 -18.48 -8.46
CA ALA A 70 -7.36 -18.54 -7.55
C ALA A 70 -8.24 -17.29 -7.67
N ILE A 71 -7.64 -16.08 -7.69
CA ILE A 71 -8.37 -14.83 -7.92
C ILE A 71 -9.09 -14.83 -9.29
N ARG A 72 -8.44 -15.33 -10.33
CA ARG A 72 -9.01 -15.33 -11.69
C ARG A 72 -10.16 -16.32 -11.86
N HIS A 73 -10.04 -17.53 -11.29
CA HIS A 73 -10.96 -18.64 -11.55
C HIS A 73 -11.95 -18.92 -10.42
N ALA A 74 -11.61 -18.55 -9.18
CA ALA A 74 -12.43 -18.82 -8.01
C ALA A 74 -12.47 -17.64 -7.01
N PRO A 75 -12.77 -16.39 -7.45
CA PRO A 75 -12.70 -15.21 -6.60
C PRO A 75 -13.57 -15.31 -5.34
N ARG A 76 -14.77 -15.90 -5.44
CA ARG A 76 -15.67 -16.09 -4.29
C ARG A 76 -15.08 -17.03 -3.23
N VAL A 77 -14.34 -18.06 -3.64
CA VAL A 77 -13.67 -18.98 -2.72
C VAL A 77 -12.54 -18.26 -1.99
N VAL A 78 -11.76 -17.43 -2.70
CA VAL A 78 -10.71 -16.60 -2.10
C VAL A 78 -11.29 -15.66 -1.06
N GLY A 79 -12.39 -14.96 -1.36
CA GLY A 79 -13.08 -14.09 -0.40
C GLY A 79 -13.56 -14.86 0.84
N ALA A 80 -14.21 -16.02 0.64
CA ALA A 80 -14.69 -16.84 1.76
C ALA A 80 -13.55 -17.38 2.65
N ILE A 81 -12.39 -17.72 2.06
CA ILE A 81 -11.19 -18.12 2.81
C ILE A 81 -10.66 -16.91 3.59
N TYR A 82 -10.56 -15.73 2.93
CA TYR A 82 -10.11 -14.50 3.56
C TYR A 82 -10.97 -14.18 4.81
N ASP A 83 -12.29 -14.19 4.69
CA ASP A 83 -13.19 -13.88 5.81
C ASP A 83 -13.12 -14.94 6.94
N ARG A 84 -13.03 -16.23 6.58
CA ARG A 84 -12.90 -17.32 7.56
C ARG A 84 -11.58 -17.34 8.29
N THR A 85 -10.54 -16.80 7.70
CA THR A 85 -9.21 -16.72 8.32
C THR A 85 -9.01 -15.45 9.14
N ASP A 86 -9.94 -14.48 9.06
CA ASP A 86 -9.92 -13.25 9.85
C ASP A 86 -10.40 -13.49 11.29
N VAL A 87 -9.74 -14.40 11.98
CA VAL A 87 -10.03 -14.79 13.36
C VAL A 87 -8.85 -14.44 14.24
N PRO A 88 -9.06 -13.79 15.41
CA PRO A 88 -7.98 -13.48 16.35
C PRO A 88 -7.12 -14.71 16.68
N ARG A 89 -5.79 -14.53 16.74
CA ARG A 89 -4.86 -15.65 16.97
C ARG A 89 -5.14 -16.44 18.25
N ARG A 90 -5.68 -15.79 19.30
CA ARG A 90 -6.08 -16.44 20.56
C ARG A 90 -7.16 -17.52 20.35
N ASP A 91 -7.97 -17.40 19.29
CA ASP A 91 -9.08 -18.30 19.00
C ASP A 91 -8.71 -19.35 17.94
N ARG A 92 -7.45 -19.33 17.43
CA ARG A 92 -6.94 -20.33 16.50
C ARG A 92 -6.67 -21.63 17.24
N ARG A 93 -7.33 -22.70 16.80
CA ARG A 93 -7.17 -24.09 17.28
C ARG A 93 -5.79 -24.68 16.94
N PRO A 94 -5.42 -25.90 17.43
CA PRO A 94 -4.13 -26.56 17.18
C PRO A 94 -3.63 -26.56 15.73
N LEU A 95 -4.53 -26.50 14.76
CA LEU A 95 -4.19 -26.40 13.34
C LEU A 95 -3.30 -25.16 13.03
N GLY A 96 -3.49 -24.05 13.76
CA GLY A 96 -2.66 -22.86 13.61
C GLY A 96 -1.20 -23.09 13.93
N SER A 97 -0.89 -23.91 14.95
CA SER A 97 0.48 -24.24 15.32
C SER A 97 1.19 -25.14 14.30
N MET A 98 0.44 -25.98 13.59
CA MET A 98 0.99 -26.81 12.50
C MET A 98 1.33 -25.95 11.28
N LEU A 99 0.44 -25.01 10.93
CA LEU A 99 0.69 -24.06 9.85
C LEU A 99 1.90 -23.17 10.17
N ASP A 100 2.03 -22.66 11.38
CA ASP A 100 3.18 -21.88 11.83
C ASP A 100 4.50 -22.67 11.70
N ARG A 101 4.51 -23.97 12.07
CA ARG A 101 5.68 -24.83 11.93
C ARG A 101 6.02 -25.13 10.47
N SER A 102 5.01 -25.34 9.62
CA SER A 102 5.24 -25.56 8.19
C SER A 102 5.80 -24.32 7.51
N GLU A 103 5.28 -23.13 7.85
CA GLU A 103 5.78 -21.84 7.39
C GLU A 103 7.23 -21.61 7.83
N ASP A 104 7.55 -21.85 9.12
CA ASP A 104 8.91 -21.77 9.67
C ASP A 104 9.89 -22.72 8.95
N ARG A 105 9.42 -23.90 8.52
CA ARG A 105 10.24 -24.88 7.76
C ARG A 105 10.43 -24.45 6.31
N ILE A 106 9.38 -23.98 5.64
CA ILE A 106 9.43 -23.48 4.26
C ILE A 106 10.37 -22.29 4.16
N LEU A 107 10.28 -21.36 5.10
CA LEU A 107 11.09 -20.15 5.14
C LEU A 107 12.35 -20.29 6.03
N ARG A 108 12.88 -21.53 6.16
CA ARG A 108 14.06 -21.78 6.99
C ARG A 108 15.27 -20.95 6.56
N ARG A 109 15.56 -20.88 5.24
CA ARG A 109 16.69 -20.10 4.72
C ARG A 109 16.52 -18.59 4.96
N PHE A 110 15.29 -18.09 4.86
CA PHE A 110 14.97 -16.70 5.20
C PHE A 110 15.25 -16.41 6.68
N ARG A 111 14.84 -17.30 7.58
CA ARG A 111 15.10 -17.20 9.02
C ARG A 111 16.60 -17.23 9.32
N GLU A 112 17.33 -18.18 8.75
CA GLU A 112 18.78 -18.31 8.89
C GLU A 112 19.49 -17.02 8.41
N HIS A 113 19.07 -16.47 7.28
CA HIS A 113 19.63 -15.21 6.75
C HIS A 113 19.40 -14.04 7.72
N LEU A 114 18.22 -13.93 8.32
CA LEU A 114 17.87 -12.84 9.23
C LEU A 114 18.39 -13.03 10.67
N ALA A 115 18.65 -14.26 11.10
CA ALA A 115 19.21 -14.53 12.44
C ALA A 115 20.60 -13.92 12.64
N PHE A 116 21.38 -13.78 11.56
CA PHE A 116 22.73 -13.21 11.57
C PHE A 116 22.79 -11.76 11.09
N THR A 117 21.65 -11.09 10.93
CA THR A 117 21.66 -9.68 10.53
C THR A 117 22.20 -8.79 11.64
N SER A 118 23.03 -7.83 11.27
CA SER A 118 23.51 -6.75 12.14
C SER A 118 22.62 -5.49 12.08
N ALA A 119 21.40 -5.63 11.57
CA ALA A 119 20.46 -4.51 11.47
C ALA A 119 20.01 -4.04 12.86
N ASP A 120 19.80 -2.73 12.98
CA ASP A 120 19.18 -2.12 14.16
C ASP A 120 17.67 -2.38 14.16
N VAL A 121 17.08 -2.32 12.95
CA VAL A 121 15.63 -2.47 12.75
C VAL A 121 15.35 -3.35 11.52
N VAL A 122 14.38 -4.25 11.67
CA VAL A 122 13.77 -5.00 10.56
C VAL A 122 12.36 -4.45 10.33
N VAL A 123 12.09 -4.01 9.11
CA VAL A 123 10.77 -3.52 8.67
C VAL A 123 10.10 -4.57 7.79
N SER A 124 8.98 -5.09 8.22
CA SER A 124 8.17 -6.06 7.48
C SER A 124 6.94 -5.39 6.87
N THR A 125 6.76 -5.52 5.57
CA THR A 125 5.60 -4.99 4.82
C THR A 125 4.70 -6.08 4.27
N HIS A 126 4.88 -7.34 4.70
CA HIS A 126 4.04 -8.46 4.29
C HIS A 126 3.70 -9.36 5.48
N PHE A 127 2.45 -9.83 5.55
CA PHE A 127 1.97 -10.62 6.70
C PHE A 127 2.76 -11.92 6.92
N MET A 128 3.21 -12.60 5.87
CA MET A 128 4.00 -13.83 5.97
C MET A 128 5.37 -13.56 6.62
N THR A 129 6.07 -12.52 6.18
CA THR A 129 7.34 -12.11 6.80
C THR A 129 7.13 -11.64 8.23
N THR A 130 6.07 -10.89 8.52
CA THR A 130 5.67 -10.47 9.87
C THR A 130 5.46 -11.67 10.79
N ALA A 131 4.76 -12.71 10.34
CA ALA A 131 4.49 -13.89 11.16
C ALA A 131 5.77 -14.64 11.53
N VAL A 132 6.66 -14.89 10.56
CA VAL A 132 7.93 -15.58 10.79
C VAL A 132 8.87 -14.77 11.68
N LEU A 133 9.08 -13.50 11.35
CA LEU A 133 9.96 -12.60 12.11
C LEU A 133 9.45 -12.35 13.52
N GLY A 134 8.14 -12.21 13.70
CA GLY A 134 7.53 -12.06 15.00
C GLY A 134 7.73 -13.30 15.89
N ARG A 135 7.69 -14.52 15.35
CA ARG A 135 8.05 -15.75 16.08
C ARG A 135 9.54 -15.79 16.43
N MET A 136 10.42 -15.38 15.50
CA MET A 136 11.86 -15.26 15.78
C MET A 136 12.14 -14.26 16.91
N ARG A 137 11.49 -13.10 16.87
CA ARG A 137 11.63 -12.06 17.90
C ARG A 137 11.20 -12.57 19.27
N GLN A 138 10.07 -13.28 19.37
CA GLN A 138 9.59 -13.86 20.62
C GLN A 138 10.51 -14.95 21.21
N ARG A 139 11.23 -15.69 20.35
CA ARG A 139 12.19 -16.71 20.76
C ARG A 139 13.58 -16.14 21.10
N GLY A 140 13.85 -14.88 20.76
CA GLY A 140 15.17 -14.27 20.88
C GLY A 140 16.11 -14.57 19.72
N ASP A 141 15.61 -15.22 18.64
CA ASP A 141 16.36 -15.55 17.42
C ASP A 141 16.62 -14.30 16.55
N LEU A 142 15.85 -13.23 16.74
CA LEU A 142 16.00 -11.93 16.06
C LEU A 142 16.31 -10.85 17.12
N ARG A 143 17.50 -10.25 17.07
CA ARG A 143 17.90 -9.17 17.99
C ARG A 143 17.39 -7.81 17.59
N ALA A 144 17.37 -7.53 16.27
CA ALA A 144 16.85 -6.27 15.71
C ALA A 144 15.43 -5.98 16.17
N SER A 145 15.08 -4.72 16.35
CA SER A 145 13.69 -4.31 16.58
C SER A 145 12.83 -4.62 15.35
N LEU A 146 11.65 -5.18 15.56
CA LEU A 146 10.74 -5.57 14.49
C LEU A 146 9.58 -4.58 14.34
N VAL A 147 9.52 -3.93 13.20
CA VAL A 147 8.43 -3.03 12.80
C VAL A 147 7.59 -3.69 11.71
N THR A 148 6.29 -3.80 11.94
CA THR A 148 5.34 -4.25 10.91
C THR A 148 4.59 -3.06 10.35
N VAL A 149 4.54 -2.96 9.03
CA VAL A 149 3.77 -1.96 8.29
C VAL A 149 2.65 -2.66 7.55
N VAL A 150 1.44 -2.54 8.08
CA VAL A 150 0.24 -3.11 7.48
C VAL A 150 -0.14 -2.27 6.26
N THR A 151 -0.22 -2.90 5.09
CA THR A 151 -0.52 -2.25 3.81
C THR A 151 -2.00 -2.37 3.41
N ASP A 152 -2.82 -2.84 4.33
CA ASP A 152 -4.26 -3.02 4.19
C ASP A 152 -5.01 -1.99 5.04
N GLU A 153 -6.10 -1.44 4.53
CA GLU A 153 -6.96 -0.53 5.29
C GLU A 153 -7.60 -1.22 6.50
N HIS A 154 -7.94 -2.49 6.36
CA HIS A 154 -8.39 -3.33 7.47
C HIS A 154 -7.29 -4.35 7.80
N PRO A 155 -6.70 -4.31 9.01
CA PRO A 155 -5.65 -5.23 9.40
C PRO A 155 -6.25 -6.63 9.66
N HIS A 156 -6.22 -7.48 8.64
CA HIS A 156 -6.60 -8.88 8.78
C HIS A 156 -5.77 -9.55 9.88
N SER A 157 -6.34 -10.51 10.59
CA SER A 157 -5.70 -11.18 11.74
C SER A 157 -4.34 -11.85 11.42
N VAL A 158 -4.06 -12.15 10.15
CA VAL A 158 -2.75 -12.70 9.71
C VAL A 158 -1.61 -11.70 9.87
N TRP A 159 -1.90 -10.38 9.85
CA TRP A 159 -0.91 -9.32 10.08
C TRP A 159 -0.53 -9.17 11.55
N LEU A 160 -1.41 -9.56 12.47
CA LEU A 160 -1.30 -9.23 13.88
C LEU A 160 -0.42 -10.23 14.61
N HIS A 161 0.80 -9.82 14.98
CA HIS A 161 1.76 -10.65 15.68
C HIS A 161 2.36 -9.95 16.92
N ARG A 162 2.20 -10.56 18.10
CA ARG A 162 2.65 -10.00 19.40
C ARG A 162 4.17 -9.83 19.50
N GLY A 163 4.94 -10.48 18.64
CA GLY A 163 6.39 -10.35 18.58
C GLY A 163 6.89 -9.07 17.88
N CYS A 164 6.00 -8.26 17.32
CA CYS A 164 6.37 -6.98 16.74
C CYS A 164 6.57 -5.94 17.86
N ASP A 165 7.66 -5.17 17.77
CA ASP A 165 7.92 -4.06 18.69
C ASP A 165 7.06 -2.83 18.33
N LEU A 166 6.71 -2.69 17.02
CA LEU A 166 5.80 -1.67 16.53
C LEU A 166 4.96 -2.23 15.38
N THR A 167 3.66 -1.92 15.40
CA THR A 167 2.70 -2.24 14.31
C THR A 167 2.09 -0.95 13.79
N CYS A 168 2.44 -0.56 12.57
CA CYS A 168 1.90 0.61 11.88
C CYS A 168 0.66 0.21 11.07
N VAL A 169 -0.46 0.90 11.27
CA VAL A 169 -1.74 0.61 10.63
C VAL A 169 -2.34 1.83 9.93
N ALA A 170 -3.28 1.59 9.02
CA ALA A 170 -3.82 2.60 8.11
C ALA A 170 -4.57 3.75 8.81
N SER A 171 -5.28 3.48 9.90
CA SER A 171 -6.22 4.43 10.52
C SER A 171 -6.46 4.15 11.99
N ALA A 172 -7.16 5.06 12.68
CA ALA A 172 -7.61 4.86 14.06
C ALA A 172 -8.55 3.65 14.19
N ALA A 173 -9.42 3.41 13.19
CA ALA A 173 -10.27 2.22 13.15
C ALA A 173 -9.43 0.94 13.03
N ALA A 174 -8.42 0.94 12.15
CA ALA A 174 -7.47 -0.17 12.01
C ALA A 174 -6.68 -0.41 13.32
N ARG A 175 -6.33 0.66 14.05
CA ARG A 175 -5.69 0.57 15.36
C ARG A 175 -6.61 -0.13 16.38
N THR A 176 -7.87 0.24 16.44
CA THR A 176 -8.88 -0.41 17.30
C THR A 176 -8.99 -1.90 16.97
N THR A 177 -9.06 -2.26 15.68
CA THR A 177 -9.10 -3.65 15.22
C THR A 177 -7.84 -4.41 15.64
N ALA A 178 -6.65 -3.83 15.49
CA ALA A 178 -5.40 -4.47 15.87
C ALA A 178 -5.32 -4.73 17.39
N ILE A 179 -5.76 -3.78 18.22
CA ILE A 179 -5.84 -3.92 19.68
C ILE A 179 -6.85 -5.02 20.05
N ALA A 180 -8.03 -5.03 19.45
CA ALA A 180 -9.02 -6.09 19.64
C ALA A 180 -8.48 -7.47 19.22
N GLY A 181 -7.62 -7.52 18.19
CA GLY A 181 -6.86 -8.71 17.76
C GLY A 181 -5.77 -9.14 18.73
N GLY A 182 -5.53 -8.41 19.83
CA GLY A 182 -4.63 -8.77 20.92
C GLY A 182 -3.22 -8.20 20.81
N ILE A 183 -3.02 -7.14 20.02
CA ILE A 183 -1.77 -6.37 20.01
C ILE A 183 -1.82 -5.33 21.13
N ASP A 184 -0.69 -5.15 21.81
CA ASP A 184 -0.54 -4.17 22.88
C ASP A 184 -0.83 -2.75 22.32
N PRO A 185 -1.73 -1.96 22.95
CA PRO A 185 -2.03 -0.59 22.56
C PRO A 185 -0.80 0.32 22.44
N ALA A 186 0.26 0.08 23.26
CA ALA A 186 1.50 0.82 23.22
C ALA A 186 2.38 0.50 21.99
N ARG A 187 2.08 -0.60 21.31
CA ARG A 187 2.82 -1.09 20.12
C ARG A 187 2.06 -0.91 18.82
N VAL A 188 0.92 -0.20 18.81
CA VAL A 188 0.12 0.04 17.59
C VAL A 188 -0.01 1.53 17.35
N GLU A 189 0.37 1.95 16.15
CA GLU A 189 0.31 3.35 15.71
C GLU A 189 -0.51 3.49 14.42
N ALA A 190 -1.42 4.46 14.39
CA ALA A 190 -2.23 4.80 13.22
C ALA A 190 -1.48 5.80 12.33
N THR A 191 -0.44 5.33 11.65
CA THR A 191 0.44 6.16 10.81
C THR A 191 -0.12 6.42 9.42
N GLY A 192 -0.98 5.55 8.92
CA GLY A 192 -1.35 5.46 7.51
C GLY A 192 -0.54 4.40 6.76
N ILE A 193 -0.97 4.08 5.54
CA ILE A 193 -0.22 3.20 4.62
C ILE A 193 0.85 4.05 3.93
N PRO A 194 2.14 3.64 3.96
CA PRO A 194 3.20 4.44 3.36
C PRO A 194 3.12 4.42 1.83
N ILE A 195 3.19 5.59 1.25
CA ILE A 195 3.25 5.85 -0.19
C ILE A 195 4.51 6.67 -0.51
N ASP A 196 4.89 6.74 -1.78
CA ASP A 196 6.05 7.49 -2.24
C ASP A 196 6.04 8.91 -1.63
N PRO A 197 7.11 9.37 -0.95
CA PRO A 197 7.20 10.71 -0.38
C PRO A 197 6.90 11.85 -1.35
N LYS A 198 7.01 11.63 -2.65
CA LYS A 198 6.65 12.62 -3.67
C LYS A 198 5.18 13.04 -3.61
N PHE A 199 4.28 12.18 -3.13
CA PHE A 199 2.87 12.54 -2.93
C PHE A 199 2.69 13.62 -1.85
N CYS A 200 3.62 13.79 -0.91
CA CYS A 200 3.58 14.90 0.06
C CYS A 200 3.87 16.26 -0.58
N MET A 201 4.60 16.26 -1.70
CA MET A 201 5.02 17.48 -2.40
C MET A 201 4.09 17.83 -3.57
N SER A 202 3.21 16.92 -3.93
CA SER A 202 2.29 17.08 -5.04
C SER A 202 1.12 17.95 -4.62
N SER A 203 0.99 19.13 -5.23
CA SER A 203 -0.15 20.02 -5.03
C SER A 203 -1.25 19.66 -6.02
N PRO A 204 -2.47 19.34 -5.55
CA PRO A 204 -3.58 19.07 -6.45
C PRO A 204 -3.93 20.31 -7.30
N VAL A 205 -4.12 20.08 -8.60
CA VAL A 205 -4.61 21.15 -9.49
C VAL A 205 -6.08 21.41 -9.16
N PRO A 206 -6.50 22.69 -9.06
CA PRO A 206 -7.91 23.01 -8.85
C PRO A 206 -8.80 22.41 -9.93
N PHE A 207 -9.99 21.96 -9.52
CA PHE A 207 -10.99 21.45 -10.47
C PHE A 207 -11.36 22.51 -11.50
N ALA A 208 -11.43 22.11 -12.77
CA ALA A 208 -11.85 22.97 -13.84
C ALA A 208 -13.33 23.32 -13.68
N THR A 209 -13.62 24.59 -13.37
CA THR A 209 -14.97 25.14 -13.40
C THR A 209 -15.12 26.01 -14.66
N GLY A 210 -16.13 25.72 -15.47
CA GLY A 210 -16.35 26.47 -16.71
C GLY A 210 -15.30 26.15 -17.79
N GLU A 211 -14.88 27.17 -18.54
CA GLU A 211 -13.93 27.04 -19.67
C GLU A 211 -12.44 27.09 -19.27
N SER A 212 -12.13 27.07 -17.99
CA SER A 212 -10.75 27.32 -17.51
C SER A 212 -9.73 26.28 -17.96
N ARG A 213 -10.13 25.00 -18.04
CA ARG A 213 -9.34 23.89 -18.62
C ARG A 213 -10.22 22.69 -18.96
N THR A 214 -9.74 21.83 -19.82
CA THR A 214 -10.40 20.53 -20.07
C THR A 214 -10.16 19.59 -18.89
N PRO A 215 -11.20 18.96 -18.31
CA PRO A 215 -11.04 18.00 -17.23
C PRO A 215 -10.17 16.81 -17.64
N MET A 216 -9.37 16.29 -16.69
CA MET A 216 -8.50 15.14 -16.89
C MET A 216 -9.01 13.93 -16.11
N VAL A 217 -9.20 12.82 -16.79
CA VAL A 217 -9.58 11.52 -16.23
C VAL A 217 -8.39 10.57 -16.29
N LEU A 218 -7.95 10.06 -15.16
CA LEU A 218 -6.85 9.10 -15.08
C LEU A 218 -7.41 7.66 -15.00
N VAL A 219 -7.05 6.81 -15.96
CA VAL A 219 -7.42 5.39 -15.95
C VAL A 219 -6.18 4.56 -15.66
N ALA A 220 -6.20 3.75 -14.60
CA ALA A 220 -5.06 2.93 -14.23
C ALA A 220 -5.48 1.51 -13.81
N GLY A 221 -4.95 0.50 -14.50
CA GLY A 221 -5.16 -0.93 -14.22
C GLY A 221 -4.22 -1.52 -13.16
N GLY A 222 -3.50 -0.66 -12.42
CA GLY A 222 -2.41 -1.07 -11.52
C GLY A 222 -1.12 -1.44 -12.27
N GLY A 223 -0.07 -1.84 -11.53
CA GLY A 223 1.27 -2.05 -12.11
C GLY A 223 1.37 -3.12 -13.21
N HIS A 224 0.39 -4.02 -13.30
CA HIS A 224 0.32 -5.06 -14.34
C HIS A 224 -0.72 -4.76 -15.43
N GLY A 225 -1.42 -3.62 -15.38
CA GLY A 225 -2.46 -3.25 -16.34
C GLY A 225 -3.59 -4.28 -16.40
N LEU A 226 -3.97 -4.85 -15.25
CA LEU A 226 -4.99 -5.88 -15.16
C LEU A 226 -6.40 -5.25 -15.07
N GLY A 227 -7.36 -5.91 -15.66
CA GLY A 227 -8.77 -5.54 -15.60
C GLY A 227 -9.33 -5.15 -16.96
N GLU A 228 -10.55 -4.65 -16.94
CA GLU A 228 -11.34 -4.30 -18.15
C GLU A 228 -11.00 -2.88 -18.64
N VAL A 229 -9.70 -2.50 -18.63
CA VAL A 229 -9.23 -1.13 -18.95
C VAL A 229 -9.70 -0.69 -20.34
N GLU A 230 -9.63 -1.58 -21.34
CA GLU A 230 -10.09 -1.27 -22.69
C GLU A 230 -11.58 -0.95 -22.74
N GLN A 231 -12.42 -1.73 -22.06
CA GLN A 231 -13.86 -1.48 -21.99
C GLN A 231 -14.18 -0.18 -21.28
N VAL A 232 -13.43 0.13 -20.19
CA VAL A 232 -13.52 1.41 -19.47
C VAL A 232 -13.19 2.57 -20.40
N VAL A 233 -12.08 2.51 -21.13
CA VAL A 233 -11.67 3.56 -22.06
C VAL A 233 -12.73 3.72 -23.16
N ARG A 234 -13.18 2.64 -23.78
CA ARG A 234 -14.24 2.71 -24.79
C ARG A 234 -15.51 3.37 -24.27
N SER A 235 -15.95 3.02 -23.04
CA SER A 235 -17.12 3.64 -22.42
C SER A 235 -16.97 5.15 -22.20
N MET A 236 -15.76 5.63 -21.97
CA MET A 236 -15.47 7.07 -21.85
C MET A 236 -15.49 7.75 -23.21
N LEU A 237 -14.96 7.08 -24.25
CA LEU A 237 -14.95 7.61 -25.61
C LEU A 237 -16.37 7.76 -26.18
N ASP A 238 -17.30 6.92 -25.73
CA ASP A 238 -18.72 6.93 -26.13
C ASP A 238 -19.58 7.86 -25.24
N SER A 239 -18.98 8.46 -24.18
CA SER A 239 -19.73 9.31 -23.23
C SER A 239 -19.85 10.75 -23.73
N PRO A 240 -20.97 11.45 -23.40
CA PRO A 240 -21.16 12.85 -23.79
C PRO A 240 -20.38 13.81 -22.87
N MET A 241 -19.06 13.68 -22.84
CA MET A 241 -18.18 14.54 -22.04
C MET A 241 -17.05 15.10 -22.90
N ARG A 242 -16.56 16.29 -22.52
CA ARG A 242 -15.30 16.81 -23.05
C ARG A 242 -14.23 16.60 -21.97
N ALA A 243 -13.21 15.78 -22.28
CA ALA A 243 -12.18 15.42 -21.30
C ALA A 243 -10.89 14.97 -21.99
N ILE A 244 -9.78 15.06 -21.24
CA ILE A 244 -8.54 14.35 -21.55
C ILE A 244 -8.54 13.05 -20.72
N VAL A 245 -8.56 11.90 -21.38
CA VAL A 245 -8.45 10.59 -20.75
C VAL A 245 -6.99 10.12 -20.86
N VAL A 246 -6.31 10.01 -19.73
CA VAL A 246 -4.96 9.49 -19.64
C VAL A 246 -5.04 8.04 -19.16
N VAL A 247 -4.62 7.09 -19.98
CA VAL A 247 -4.58 5.68 -19.61
C VAL A 247 -3.15 5.24 -19.32
N VAL A 248 -2.93 4.68 -18.13
CA VAL A 248 -1.63 4.13 -17.72
C VAL A 248 -1.68 2.61 -17.79
N CYS A 249 -0.99 2.05 -18.78
CA CYS A 249 -0.98 0.61 -19.08
C CYS A 249 0.01 -0.18 -18.21
N GLY A 250 0.89 0.51 -17.47
CA GLY A 250 1.92 -0.12 -16.66
C GLY A 250 2.88 -0.96 -17.50
N LYS A 251 3.17 -2.18 -17.06
CA LYS A 251 4.05 -3.13 -17.77
C LYS A 251 3.34 -3.98 -18.83
N ASN A 252 2.05 -3.71 -19.09
CA ASN A 252 1.27 -4.46 -20.08
C ASN A 252 1.42 -3.85 -21.48
N ALA A 253 2.43 -4.32 -22.23
CA ALA A 253 2.72 -3.85 -23.59
C ALA A 253 1.62 -4.17 -24.60
N GLU A 254 0.82 -5.23 -24.37
CA GLU A 254 -0.31 -5.58 -25.24
C GLU A 254 -1.44 -4.55 -25.09
N LEU A 255 -1.80 -4.23 -23.84
CA LEU A 255 -2.77 -3.19 -23.54
C LEU A 255 -2.31 -1.84 -24.10
N GLU A 256 -1.02 -1.49 -23.94
CA GLU A 256 -0.48 -0.23 -24.44
C GLU A 256 -0.63 -0.13 -25.97
N ARG A 257 -0.29 -1.20 -26.70
CA ARG A 257 -0.48 -1.24 -28.17
C ARG A 257 -1.94 -1.10 -28.58
N ALA A 258 -2.85 -1.81 -27.89
CA ALA A 258 -4.28 -1.71 -28.18
C ALA A 258 -4.81 -0.28 -27.93
N MET A 259 -4.42 0.35 -26.82
CA MET A 259 -4.84 1.71 -26.49
C MET A 259 -4.27 2.75 -27.47
N ARG A 260 -3.02 2.62 -27.92
CA ARG A 260 -2.41 3.49 -28.92
C ARG A 260 -3.16 3.40 -30.26
N ALA A 261 -3.49 2.19 -30.71
CA ALA A 261 -4.27 2.00 -31.93
C ALA A 261 -5.64 2.68 -31.85
N ILE A 262 -6.31 2.62 -30.69
CA ILE A 262 -7.56 3.34 -30.46
C ILE A 262 -7.33 4.86 -30.52
N ALA A 263 -6.26 5.37 -29.89
CA ALA A 263 -5.97 6.80 -29.87
C ALA A 263 -5.68 7.34 -31.29
N GLU A 264 -4.89 6.63 -32.09
CA GLU A 264 -4.51 6.99 -33.46
C GLU A 264 -5.71 6.99 -34.42
N ALA A 265 -6.69 6.13 -34.18
CA ALA A 265 -7.90 6.06 -35.01
C ALA A 265 -8.93 7.17 -34.72
N ARG A 266 -8.69 8.02 -33.71
CA ARG A 266 -9.66 9.06 -33.33
C ARG A 266 -9.48 10.34 -34.15
N PRO A 267 -10.59 11.04 -34.47
CA PRO A 267 -10.53 12.39 -35.02
C PRO A 267 -9.82 13.37 -34.10
N ALA A 268 -9.09 14.32 -34.65
CA ALA A 268 -8.36 15.34 -33.87
C ALA A 268 -9.29 16.28 -33.08
N ASP A 269 -10.52 16.44 -33.54
CA ASP A 269 -11.57 17.28 -32.94
C ASP A 269 -12.53 16.48 -32.03
N ALA A 270 -12.21 15.21 -31.77
CA ALA A 270 -13.03 14.37 -30.87
C ALA A 270 -13.16 15.01 -29.47
N PRO A 271 -14.37 15.01 -28.87
CA PRO A 271 -14.59 15.64 -27.57
C PRO A 271 -13.77 15.03 -26.44
N VAL A 272 -13.38 13.77 -26.55
CA VAL A 272 -12.48 13.08 -25.62
C VAL A 272 -11.14 12.84 -26.31
N GLU A 273 -10.08 13.48 -25.79
CA GLU A 273 -8.70 13.20 -26.17
C GLU A 273 -8.18 11.99 -25.38
N LEU A 274 -7.61 10.99 -26.05
CA LEU A 274 -7.02 9.81 -25.42
C LEU A 274 -5.49 9.88 -25.44
N ARG A 275 -4.87 9.93 -24.26
CA ARG A 275 -3.42 9.87 -24.07
C ARG A 275 -3.02 8.53 -23.46
N VAL A 276 -2.03 7.87 -24.05
CA VAL A 276 -1.61 6.53 -23.65
C VAL A 276 -0.19 6.56 -23.10
N LEU A 277 -0.04 6.05 -21.88
CA LEU A 277 1.24 5.90 -21.22
C LEU A 277 1.49 4.42 -20.88
N GLY A 278 2.70 3.95 -21.05
CA GLY A 278 3.17 2.68 -20.54
C GLY A 278 3.44 2.75 -19.03
N TYR A 279 4.56 2.16 -18.59
CA TYR A 279 5.03 2.32 -17.22
C TYR A 279 5.50 3.76 -16.96
N THR A 280 5.11 4.34 -15.83
CA THR A 280 5.48 5.72 -15.47
C THR A 280 5.98 5.84 -14.03
N ASN A 281 6.94 6.76 -13.80
CA ASN A 281 7.45 7.13 -12.49
C ASN A 281 6.85 8.45 -11.97
N VAL A 282 5.97 9.09 -12.76
CA VAL A 282 5.34 10.38 -12.42
C VAL A 282 3.85 10.21 -12.06
N MET A 283 3.48 9.07 -11.50
CA MET A 283 2.10 8.80 -11.11
C MET A 283 1.57 9.86 -10.12
N HIS A 284 2.39 10.35 -9.23
CA HIS A 284 2.05 11.40 -8.27
C HIS A 284 1.64 12.72 -8.95
N GLU A 285 2.31 13.08 -10.07
CA GLU A 285 1.96 14.26 -10.86
C GLU A 285 0.65 14.03 -11.63
N LEU A 286 0.49 12.85 -12.24
CA LEU A 286 -0.74 12.50 -12.97
C LEU A 286 -1.95 12.48 -12.05
N MET A 287 -1.82 11.90 -10.85
CA MET A 287 -2.90 11.89 -9.87
C MET A 287 -3.21 13.28 -9.33
N ALA A 288 -2.20 14.14 -9.11
CA ALA A 288 -2.41 15.51 -8.66
C ALA A 288 -3.09 16.38 -9.72
N ALA A 289 -2.82 16.12 -11.01
CA ALA A 289 -3.41 16.84 -12.14
C ALA A 289 -4.82 16.34 -12.51
N ALA A 290 -5.16 15.10 -12.16
CA ALA A 290 -6.44 14.50 -12.53
C ALA A 290 -7.63 15.05 -11.71
N ASP A 291 -8.79 15.04 -12.33
CA ASP A 291 -10.06 15.40 -11.69
C ASP A 291 -10.79 14.16 -11.14
N VAL A 292 -10.67 13.02 -11.83
CA VAL A 292 -11.25 11.74 -11.43
C VAL A 292 -10.27 10.62 -11.81
N MET A 293 -10.11 9.64 -10.94
CA MET A 293 -9.39 8.41 -11.25
C MET A 293 -10.36 7.24 -11.41
N VAL A 294 -10.14 6.42 -12.44
CA VAL A 294 -10.86 5.16 -12.62
C VAL A 294 -9.88 4.00 -12.48
N GLY A 295 -10.18 3.09 -11.57
CA GLY A 295 -9.28 1.96 -11.31
C GLY A 295 -9.80 0.99 -10.27
N LYS A 296 -9.00 -0.04 -9.98
CA LYS A 296 -9.30 -0.99 -8.91
C LYS A 296 -9.04 -0.38 -7.53
N PRO A 297 -9.78 -0.80 -6.49
CA PRO A 297 -9.58 -0.33 -5.12
C PRO A 297 -8.40 -1.01 -4.41
N GLY A 298 -7.22 -1.05 -5.06
CA GLY A 298 -6.00 -1.58 -4.48
C GLY A 298 -5.46 -0.67 -3.37
N GLY A 299 -4.88 -1.24 -2.29
CA GLY A 299 -4.47 -0.51 -1.09
C GLY A 299 -3.61 0.72 -1.37
N LEU A 300 -2.53 0.60 -2.16
CA LEU A 300 -1.68 1.75 -2.47
C LEU A 300 -2.37 2.77 -3.37
N SER A 301 -3.02 2.34 -4.46
CA SER A 301 -3.66 3.27 -5.40
C SER A 301 -4.74 4.11 -4.73
N THR A 302 -5.52 3.51 -3.83
CA THR A 302 -6.54 4.23 -3.06
C THR A 302 -5.92 5.19 -2.03
N THR A 303 -4.81 4.80 -1.42
CA THR A 303 -4.06 5.66 -0.49
C THR A 303 -3.41 6.84 -1.23
N GLU A 304 -2.81 6.59 -2.39
CA GLU A 304 -2.21 7.59 -3.26
C GLU A 304 -3.27 8.61 -3.74
N ALA A 305 -4.44 8.13 -4.19
CA ALA A 305 -5.54 9.00 -4.61
C ALA A 305 -6.05 9.89 -3.46
N ARG A 306 -6.25 9.32 -2.26
CA ARG A 306 -6.66 10.09 -1.08
C ARG A 306 -5.60 11.13 -0.68
N ALA A 307 -4.32 10.81 -0.81
CA ALA A 307 -3.23 11.72 -0.45
C ALA A 307 -3.24 13.01 -1.27
N VAL A 308 -3.72 12.97 -2.51
CA VAL A 308 -3.88 14.16 -3.38
C VAL A 308 -5.34 14.62 -3.49
N GLY A 309 -6.24 14.05 -2.69
CA GLY A 309 -7.65 14.42 -2.73
C GLY A 309 -8.35 14.08 -4.05
N LEU A 310 -7.98 12.99 -4.72
CA LEU A 310 -8.50 12.60 -6.03
C LEU A 310 -9.73 11.68 -5.88
N PRO A 311 -10.93 12.09 -6.36
CA PRO A 311 -12.11 11.24 -6.40
C PRO A 311 -11.89 9.99 -7.25
N MET A 312 -12.51 8.86 -6.86
CA MET A 312 -12.35 7.61 -7.60
C MET A 312 -13.68 7.05 -8.12
N VAL A 313 -13.62 6.44 -9.29
CA VAL A 313 -14.60 5.48 -9.79
C VAL A 313 -13.97 4.09 -9.70
N LEU A 314 -14.51 3.26 -8.83
CA LEU A 314 -13.94 1.95 -8.49
C LEU A 314 -14.50 0.88 -9.40
N LEU A 315 -13.60 0.22 -10.12
CA LEU A 315 -13.92 -0.97 -10.89
C LEU A 315 -14.11 -2.17 -9.95
N ARG A 316 -14.68 -3.25 -10.50
CA ARG A 316 -14.96 -4.47 -9.77
C ARG A 316 -13.79 -4.91 -8.89
N PRO A 317 -13.96 -4.96 -7.55
CA PRO A 317 -12.90 -5.36 -6.63
C PRO A 317 -12.64 -6.87 -6.69
N ILE A 318 -11.42 -7.25 -6.28
CA ILE A 318 -11.12 -8.63 -5.93
C ILE A 318 -11.76 -8.89 -4.55
N PRO A 319 -12.51 -10.02 -4.39
CA PRO A 319 -13.11 -10.36 -3.10
C PRO A 319 -12.10 -10.42 -1.95
N GLY A 320 -12.51 -9.91 -0.79
CA GLY A 320 -11.67 -9.79 0.40
C GLY A 320 -11.14 -8.37 0.61
N GLN A 321 -9.84 -8.16 0.52
CA GLN A 321 -9.20 -6.88 0.82
C GLN A 321 -9.70 -5.72 -0.05
N GLU A 322 -9.78 -5.91 -1.38
CA GLU A 322 -10.20 -4.82 -2.28
C GLU A 322 -11.69 -4.46 -2.09
N GLU A 323 -12.55 -5.42 -1.71
CA GLU A 323 -13.95 -5.12 -1.36
C GLU A 323 -14.04 -4.21 -0.14
N ARG A 324 -13.29 -4.52 0.93
CA ARG A 324 -13.25 -3.69 2.14
C ARG A 324 -12.70 -2.29 1.86
N ASN A 325 -11.70 -2.17 1.00
CA ASN A 325 -11.19 -0.87 0.55
C ASN A 325 -12.27 -0.08 -0.22
N ALA A 326 -13.01 -0.75 -1.11
CA ALA A 326 -14.07 -0.12 -1.87
C ALA A 326 -15.22 0.34 -0.97
N ASP A 327 -15.68 -0.50 -0.03
CA ASP A 327 -16.73 -0.16 0.94
C ASP A 327 -16.34 1.06 1.79
N MET A 328 -15.10 1.08 2.27
CA MET A 328 -14.57 2.19 3.03
C MET A 328 -14.58 3.50 2.24
N LEU A 329 -14.06 3.50 0.99
CA LEU A 329 -13.99 4.71 0.16
C LEU A 329 -15.38 5.24 -0.24
N VAL A 330 -16.31 4.34 -0.54
CA VAL A 330 -17.72 4.69 -0.85
C VAL A 330 -18.38 5.23 0.41
N GLY A 331 -18.20 4.58 1.55
CA GLY A 331 -18.74 5.03 2.84
C GLY A 331 -18.21 6.42 3.27
N LEU A 332 -16.98 6.76 2.92
CA LEU A 332 -16.41 8.09 3.12
C LEU A 332 -16.95 9.14 2.12
N GLY A 333 -17.61 8.73 1.04
CA GLY A 333 -18.01 9.61 -0.05
C GLY A 333 -16.86 10.03 -0.97
N ALA A 334 -15.68 9.39 -0.89
CA ALA A 334 -14.52 9.68 -1.71
C ALA A 334 -14.55 8.94 -3.07
N ALA A 335 -15.39 7.93 -3.20
CA ALA A 335 -15.52 7.14 -4.41
C ALA A 335 -16.95 6.70 -4.70
N VAL A 336 -17.16 6.25 -5.94
CA VAL A 336 -18.37 5.53 -6.37
C VAL A 336 -17.97 4.23 -7.06
N ARG A 337 -18.84 3.21 -7.03
CA ARG A 337 -18.61 1.95 -7.72
C ARG A 337 -19.12 2.01 -9.16
N ALA A 338 -18.40 1.40 -10.07
CA ALA A 338 -18.87 1.00 -11.40
C ALA A 338 -19.00 -0.51 -11.41
N ASP A 339 -20.23 -1.02 -11.37
CA ASP A 339 -20.51 -2.46 -11.33
C ASP A 339 -20.03 -3.16 -12.60
N ARG A 340 -20.02 -2.43 -13.71
CA ARG A 340 -19.55 -2.89 -15.02
C ARG A 340 -18.62 -1.85 -15.63
N ALA A 341 -17.57 -2.29 -16.30
CA ALA A 341 -16.60 -1.41 -16.96
C ALA A 341 -17.27 -0.42 -17.94
N ARG A 342 -18.31 -0.85 -18.65
CA ARG A 342 -19.07 -0.02 -19.59
C ARG A 342 -19.83 1.14 -18.94
N ASP A 343 -20.08 1.08 -17.63
CA ASP A 343 -20.84 2.13 -16.92
C ASP A 343 -19.88 3.26 -16.44
N ALA A 344 -18.56 3.03 -16.50
CA ALA A 344 -17.57 3.98 -16.00
C ALA A 344 -17.64 5.34 -16.69
N GLY A 345 -17.83 5.38 -18.00
CA GLY A 345 -17.92 6.61 -18.79
C GLY A 345 -19.08 7.51 -18.36
N SER A 346 -20.29 6.96 -18.20
CA SER A 346 -21.47 7.72 -17.76
C SER A 346 -21.34 8.19 -16.31
N ILE A 347 -20.73 7.38 -15.42
CA ILE A 347 -20.47 7.76 -14.03
C ILE A 347 -19.48 8.92 -13.96
N VAL A 348 -18.37 8.84 -14.72
CA VAL A 348 -17.38 9.91 -14.81
C VAL A 348 -17.99 11.19 -15.36
N ALA A 349 -18.75 11.10 -16.48
CA ALA A 349 -19.45 12.24 -17.06
C ALA A 349 -20.38 12.92 -16.04
N GLY A 350 -21.14 12.12 -15.27
CA GLY A 350 -22.01 12.64 -14.22
C GLY A 350 -21.26 13.30 -13.05
N ILE A 351 -20.05 12.86 -12.71
CA ILE A 351 -19.20 13.52 -11.70
C ILE A 351 -18.66 14.84 -12.24
N LEU A 352 -18.17 14.86 -13.48
CA LEU A 352 -17.60 16.05 -14.09
C LEU A 352 -18.66 17.13 -14.41
N ALA A 353 -19.91 16.72 -14.66
CA ALA A 353 -21.03 17.64 -14.90
C ALA A 353 -21.62 18.25 -13.60
N ASP A 354 -21.26 17.73 -12.42
CA ASP A 354 -21.72 18.23 -11.11
C ASP A 354 -20.53 18.70 -10.25
N PRO A 355 -20.13 19.99 -10.34
CA PRO A 355 -19.02 20.54 -9.57
C PRO A 355 -19.21 20.40 -8.06
N ALA A 356 -20.42 20.48 -7.55
CA ALA A 356 -20.71 20.34 -6.12
C ALA A 356 -20.48 18.90 -5.64
N ARG A 357 -20.90 17.91 -6.44
CA ARG A 357 -20.62 16.49 -6.18
C ARG A 357 -19.12 16.23 -6.23
N HIS A 358 -18.43 16.68 -7.28
CA HIS A 358 -16.98 16.54 -7.42
C HIS A 358 -16.24 17.13 -6.21
N TRP A 359 -16.61 18.35 -5.79
CA TRP A 359 -16.01 19.00 -4.63
C TRP A 359 -16.21 18.18 -3.34
N ARG A 360 -17.44 17.68 -3.08
CA ARG A 360 -17.71 16.83 -1.91
C ARG A 360 -16.85 15.58 -1.91
N MET A 361 -16.72 14.90 -3.06
CA MET A 361 -15.90 13.70 -3.20
C MET A 361 -14.41 14.02 -2.97
N ARG A 362 -13.94 15.13 -3.51
CA ARG A 362 -12.56 15.59 -3.33
C ARG A 362 -12.25 15.93 -1.87
N ALA A 363 -13.14 16.62 -1.20
CA ALA A 363 -13.02 16.96 0.22
C ALA A 363 -12.97 15.68 1.09
N ALA A 364 -13.82 14.70 0.80
CA ALA A 364 -13.84 13.41 1.50
C ALA A 364 -12.54 12.62 1.28
N ALA A 365 -12.02 12.60 0.06
CA ALA A 365 -10.73 11.97 -0.26
C ALA A 365 -9.59 12.63 0.53
N SER A 366 -9.47 13.95 0.47
CA SER A 366 -8.44 14.72 1.20
C SER A 366 -8.52 14.52 2.71
N ALA A 367 -9.71 14.58 3.31
CA ALA A 367 -9.91 14.43 4.76
C ALA A 367 -9.45 13.05 5.26
N SER A 368 -9.53 12.01 4.43
CA SER A 368 -9.10 10.65 4.74
C SER A 368 -7.66 10.34 4.32
N GLY A 369 -7.01 11.24 3.58
CA GLY A 369 -5.64 11.06 3.08
C GLY A 369 -4.58 11.17 4.18
N ARG A 370 -3.50 10.39 4.04
CA ARG A 370 -2.33 10.39 4.93
C ARG A 370 -1.04 10.50 4.14
N PRO A 371 -0.79 11.62 3.43
CA PRO A 371 0.37 11.75 2.53
C PRO A 371 1.70 11.58 3.27
N ARG A 372 1.78 11.92 4.56
CA ARG A 372 2.99 11.85 5.37
C ARG A 372 3.24 10.48 6.03
N ALA A 373 2.43 9.45 5.77
CA ALA A 373 2.53 8.14 6.44
C ALA A 373 3.94 7.55 6.44
N ALA A 374 4.68 7.63 5.32
CA ALA A 374 6.06 7.15 5.25
C ALA A 374 7.00 7.89 6.20
N PHE A 375 6.87 9.21 6.32
CA PHE A 375 7.65 10.04 7.25
C PHE A 375 7.26 9.80 8.71
N ASP A 376 5.98 9.57 8.99
CA ASP A 376 5.50 9.28 10.33
C ASP A 376 6.04 7.92 10.80
N ILE A 377 6.03 6.91 9.92
CA ILE A 377 6.65 5.61 10.17
C ILE A 377 8.16 5.76 10.41
N ALA A 378 8.87 6.52 9.56
CA ALA A 378 10.30 6.78 9.72
C ALA A 378 10.62 7.43 11.08
N THR A 379 9.78 8.37 11.54
CA THR A 379 9.91 8.99 12.87
C THR A 379 9.77 7.97 13.99
N ARG A 380 8.81 7.04 13.89
CA ARG A 380 8.59 5.97 14.89
C ARG A 380 9.72 4.96 14.90
N ILE A 381 10.25 4.59 13.73
CA ILE A 381 11.44 3.72 13.61
C ILE A 381 12.62 4.34 14.34
N GLY A 382 12.91 5.62 14.10
CA GLY A 382 14.00 6.32 14.77
C GLY A 382 13.82 6.41 16.31
N ALA A 383 12.59 6.61 16.78
CA ALA A 383 12.29 6.61 18.22
C ALA A 383 12.49 5.22 18.86
N LEU A 384 12.02 4.16 18.18
CA LEU A 384 12.15 2.78 18.64
C LEU A 384 13.62 2.36 18.76
N ALA A 385 14.44 2.67 17.75
CA ALA A 385 15.87 2.34 17.76
C ALA A 385 16.63 3.03 18.91
N ARG A 386 16.32 4.30 19.20
CA ARG A 386 16.93 5.01 20.35
C ARG A 386 16.57 4.37 21.69
N ALA A 387 15.31 3.95 21.86
CA ALA A 387 14.87 3.28 23.08
C ALA A 387 15.56 1.91 23.28
N GLY A 388 15.76 1.17 22.18
CA GLY A 388 16.52 -0.10 22.20
C GLY A 388 17.98 0.08 22.62
N ASN A 389 18.67 1.06 22.06
CA ASN A 389 20.07 1.34 22.38
C ASN A 389 20.26 1.82 23.83
N ALA A 390 19.32 2.60 24.39
CA ALA A 390 19.36 3.02 25.78
C ALA A 390 19.24 1.84 26.74
N SER A 391 18.34 0.90 26.47
CA SER A 391 18.13 -0.29 27.31
C SER A 391 19.31 -1.27 27.31
N ASP A 392 20.04 -1.37 26.19
CA ASP A 392 21.23 -2.21 26.07
C ASP A 392 22.45 -1.55 26.74
N GLY A 393 22.55 -0.22 26.67
CA GLY A 393 23.59 0.54 27.45
C GLY A 393 23.48 0.33 28.92
N ASP A 394 22.29 0.42 29.53
CA ASP A 394 22.03 0.20 30.93
C ASP A 394 22.32 -1.26 31.37
N ARG A 395 22.05 -2.24 30.50
CA ARG A 395 22.39 -3.66 30.76
C ARG A 395 23.88 -3.93 30.76
N ILE A 396 24.65 -3.23 29.91
CA ILE A 396 26.13 -3.37 29.88
C ILE A 396 26.75 -2.72 31.10
N LEU A 397 26.31 -1.53 31.50
CA LEU A 397 26.79 -0.83 32.67
C LEU A 397 26.46 -1.58 33.98
N GLY A 398 25.27 -2.18 34.08
CA GLY A 398 24.88 -3.02 35.20
C GLY A 398 25.68 -4.34 35.32
N ARG A 399 26.30 -4.82 34.22
CA ARG A 399 27.18 -6.00 34.24
C ARG A 399 28.65 -5.68 34.55
N ILE A 400 29.08 -4.44 34.41
CA ILE A 400 30.43 -3.98 34.70
C ILE A 400 30.53 -3.53 36.16
N GLY A 401 29.41 -3.19 36.80
CA GLY A 401 29.32 -2.73 38.19
C GLY A 401 28.94 -3.80 39.22
N ALA A 402 28.83 -5.07 38.84
CA ALA A 402 28.58 -6.22 39.71
C ALA A 402 29.80 -7.17 39.65
#